data_665283d82b2fe76019f3b63cd4f97496
#
_entry.id   665283d82b2fe76019f3b63cd4f97496
#
_cell.length_a   1.000
_cell.length_b   1.000
_cell.length_c   1.000
_cell.angle_alpha   90.00
_cell.angle_beta   90.00
_cell.angle_gamma   90.00
#
_symmetry.space_group_name_H-M   'P 1'
#
loop_
_entity.id
_entity.type
_entity.pdbx_description
1 polymer ?
#
loop_
_entity_poly.entity_id
_entity_poly.type
_entity_poly.pdbx_seq_one_letter_code
_entity_poly.pdbx_strand_id
1 'polypeptide(L)'
;MNLKVKQKIPLKIKRMGINGEGIGFYQKTLVFVPGALKGEDIYCQITSIRRNFVEAKLLKVNKKSKFRIVPSCTIYNECGGCQIMHLHYDKQLEFKTDLLHQALKKFAPAGYENYEIRPTIGMQEPKYYRAKLQFQTRKFKNQVKAGLYAQNSHYLVELKDCLVQDKETQVIANRLAELLTYHQIPITDERKVLGVRTIMVRRARKTGQVQIIIVTNRQLNLTQLVKELVKDFPEVVTVAVNTNTAKTSEIYGEKTEIIWGQESIQEGVLNYEFSLSPRAFYQLNPEQTEVLYSEAVKALDVDKEDHLIDAYCGVGTIGFAFAKKVKTLRGMDIIPEAIEDAKRNAKRMGFDNTHYEAGTAEEIIPRWYKEGYRADALIVDPPRTGLDDKLLDTILTYVPEKMVYISCNVSTLARDLVRLVEVYDLHYIQSVDMFPHTARTEAVVKLVKKV
;
A
#
# COMPACT_ATOMS: atom_id res chain seq x y z
N MET A 1 -25.92 28.07 -0.40
CA MET A 1 -25.74 27.28 0.84
C MET A 1 -25.76 28.24 2.03
N ASN A 2 -26.73 28.09 2.96
CA ASN A 2 -26.75 28.89 4.20
C ASN A 2 -25.95 28.25 5.34
N LEU A 3 -24.94 27.44 5.03
CA LEU A 3 -24.09 26.80 6.02
C LEU A 3 -22.87 27.68 6.33
N LYS A 4 -22.41 27.67 7.60
CA LYS A 4 -21.25 28.44 8.04
C LYS A 4 -20.21 27.53 8.70
N VAL A 5 -18.92 27.84 8.51
CA VAL A 5 -17.84 27.20 9.25
C VAL A 5 -18.07 27.42 10.75
N LYS A 6 -17.75 26.43 11.59
CA LYS A 6 -18.02 26.34 13.03
C LYS A 6 -19.49 26.12 13.39
N GLN A 7 -20.44 26.10 12.43
CA GLN A 7 -21.82 25.75 12.72
C GLN A 7 -21.91 24.29 13.18
N LYS A 8 -22.70 24.05 14.21
CA LYS A 8 -22.99 22.72 14.76
C LYS A 8 -24.31 22.23 14.20
N ILE A 9 -24.35 20.99 13.70
CA ILE A 9 -25.54 20.40 13.08
C ILE A 9 -25.75 18.97 13.55
N PRO A 10 -27.02 18.52 13.72
CA PRO A 10 -27.35 17.11 13.83
C PRO A 10 -27.27 16.48 12.46
N LEU A 11 -26.83 15.21 12.39
CA LEU A 11 -26.67 14.50 11.14
C LEU A 11 -26.91 13.00 11.34
N LYS A 12 -27.63 12.39 10.40
CA LYS A 12 -27.76 10.92 10.30
C LYS A 12 -26.81 10.41 9.22
N ILE A 13 -25.95 9.47 9.58
CA ILE A 13 -24.98 8.87 8.66
C ILE A 13 -25.65 7.78 7.83
N LYS A 14 -25.62 7.95 6.51
CA LYS A 14 -26.27 7.06 5.54
C LYS A 14 -25.36 5.98 5.00
N ARG A 15 -24.09 6.30 4.77
CA ARG A 15 -23.05 5.39 4.27
C ARG A 15 -21.69 5.81 4.74
N MET A 16 -20.67 5.00 4.45
CA MET A 16 -19.28 5.36 4.64
C MET A 16 -18.64 5.66 3.29
N GLY A 17 -17.66 6.55 3.29
CA GLY A 17 -16.90 6.97 2.11
C GLY A 17 -15.57 6.25 1.99
N ILE A 18 -14.87 6.50 0.88
CA ILE A 18 -13.64 5.80 0.47
C ILE A 18 -12.46 5.94 1.47
N ASN A 19 -12.47 7.00 2.29
CA ASN A 19 -11.46 7.18 3.34
C ASN A 19 -11.94 6.74 4.74
N GLY A 20 -13.07 6.02 4.83
CA GLY A 20 -13.67 5.55 6.08
C GLY A 20 -14.48 6.60 6.84
N GLU A 21 -14.71 7.78 6.26
CA GLU A 21 -15.56 8.81 6.83
C GLU A 21 -17.04 8.48 6.71
N GLY A 22 -17.84 8.86 7.69
CA GLY A 22 -19.29 8.81 7.62
C GLY A 22 -19.84 9.88 6.68
N ILE A 23 -20.82 9.53 5.87
CA ILE A 23 -21.46 10.43 4.91
C ILE A 23 -22.94 10.54 5.23
N GLY A 24 -23.42 11.80 5.38
CA GLY A 24 -24.82 12.14 5.55
C GLY A 24 -25.21 13.35 4.71
N PHE A 25 -26.52 13.72 4.79
CA PHE A 25 -27.04 14.89 4.10
C PHE A 25 -27.70 15.84 5.12
N TYR A 26 -27.33 17.09 5.05
CA TYR A 26 -27.98 18.16 5.80
C TYR A 26 -28.54 19.18 4.80
N GLN A 27 -29.87 19.38 4.78
CA GLN A 27 -30.56 20.27 3.82
C GLN A 27 -30.08 20.06 2.36
N LYS A 28 -30.06 18.80 1.90
CA LYS A 28 -29.56 18.36 0.57
C LYS A 28 -28.05 18.52 0.34
N THR A 29 -27.30 19.05 1.30
CA THR A 29 -25.84 19.19 1.22
C THR A 29 -25.16 17.93 1.75
N LEU A 30 -24.19 17.42 0.99
CA LEU A 30 -23.36 16.26 1.36
C LEU A 30 -22.38 16.66 2.47
N VAL A 31 -22.34 15.90 3.57
CA VAL A 31 -21.48 16.17 4.72
C VAL A 31 -20.60 14.94 5.02
N PHE A 32 -19.29 15.13 5.05
CA PHE A 32 -18.31 14.11 5.39
C PHE A 32 -17.85 14.29 6.84
N VAL A 33 -17.88 13.21 7.62
CA VAL A 33 -17.56 13.23 9.05
C VAL A 33 -16.63 12.08 9.40
N PRO A 34 -15.31 12.30 9.48
CA PRO A 34 -14.37 11.28 9.96
C PRO A 34 -14.77 10.76 11.34
N GLY A 35 -14.62 9.45 11.56
CA GLY A 35 -14.93 8.79 12.81
C GLY A 35 -16.42 8.48 13.05
N ALA A 36 -17.33 8.85 12.14
CA ALA A 36 -18.75 8.50 12.21
C ALA A 36 -19.05 7.24 11.38
N LEU A 37 -19.96 6.37 11.85
CA LEU A 37 -20.31 5.11 11.22
C LEU A 37 -21.71 5.13 10.61
N LYS A 38 -21.92 4.34 9.57
CA LYS A 38 -23.24 4.13 8.94
C LYS A 38 -24.30 3.78 9.99
N GLY A 39 -25.46 4.47 9.90
CA GLY A 39 -26.60 4.27 10.77
C GLY A 39 -26.59 5.08 12.06
N GLU A 40 -25.50 5.80 12.36
CA GLU A 40 -25.42 6.65 13.55
C GLU A 40 -26.19 7.97 13.39
N ASP A 41 -26.76 8.44 14.52
CA ASP A 41 -27.23 9.80 14.66
C ASP A 41 -26.18 10.58 15.47
N ILE A 42 -25.64 11.63 14.89
CA ILE A 42 -24.48 12.35 15.44
C ILE A 42 -24.76 13.85 15.57
N TYR A 43 -23.90 14.52 16.31
CA TYR A 43 -23.75 15.97 16.33
C TYR A 43 -22.35 16.30 15.85
N CYS A 44 -22.24 17.15 14.83
CA CYS A 44 -20.95 17.48 14.22
C CYS A 44 -20.82 18.99 14.00
N GLN A 45 -19.58 19.47 13.84
CA GLN A 45 -19.26 20.86 13.58
C GLN A 45 -18.60 21.01 12.22
N ILE A 46 -19.12 21.91 11.39
CA ILE A 46 -18.60 22.21 10.07
C ILE A 46 -17.18 22.80 10.20
N THR A 47 -16.23 22.18 9.52
CA THR A 47 -14.81 22.60 9.50
C THR A 47 -14.43 23.24 8.18
N SER A 48 -15.04 22.80 7.06
CA SER A 48 -14.73 23.30 5.72
C SER A 48 -15.97 23.23 4.83
N ILE A 49 -16.15 24.22 3.96
CA ILE A 49 -17.22 24.28 2.95
C ILE A 49 -16.58 24.28 1.57
N ARG A 50 -16.93 23.27 0.76
CA ARG A 50 -16.51 23.13 -0.63
C ARG A 50 -17.71 23.35 -1.56
N ARG A 51 -17.46 23.44 -2.86
CA ARG A 51 -18.52 23.71 -3.85
C ARG A 51 -19.68 22.71 -3.77
N ASN A 52 -19.39 21.42 -3.59
CA ASN A 52 -20.39 20.34 -3.68
C ASN A 52 -20.58 19.57 -2.37
N PHE A 53 -19.80 19.85 -1.32
CA PHE A 53 -19.85 19.12 -0.06
C PHE A 53 -19.28 19.95 1.10
N VAL A 54 -19.49 19.43 2.29
CA VAL A 54 -19.01 20.03 3.55
C VAL A 54 -18.23 18.98 4.32
N GLU A 55 -17.14 19.39 4.95
CA GLU A 55 -16.40 18.58 5.91
C GLU A 55 -16.77 19.01 7.33
N ALA A 56 -16.95 18.05 8.22
CA ALA A 56 -17.29 18.34 9.60
C ALA A 56 -16.54 17.43 10.57
N LYS A 57 -16.28 17.95 11.77
CA LYS A 57 -15.69 17.21 12.89
C LYS A 57 -16.80 16.59 13.73
N LEU A 58 -16.68 15.31 14.04
CA LEU A 58 -17.57 14.62 14.98
C LEU A 58 -17.41 15.22 16.38
N LEU A 59 -18.51 15.64 16.99
CA LEU A 59 -18.54 16.16 18.37
C LEU A 59 -19.13 15.10 19.33
N LYS A 60 -20.22 14.46 18.92
CA LYS A 60 -20.93 13.49 19.77
C LYS A 60 -21.69 12.49 18.91
N VAL A 61 -21.70 11.23 19.32
CA VAL A 61 -22.59 10.19 18.78
C VAL A 61 -23.78 10.08 19.72
N ASN A 62 -24.98 10.47 19.23
CA ASN A 62 -26.22 10.43 20.00
C ASN A 62 -26.84 9.03 20.00
N LYS A 63 -26.86 8.38 18.83
CA LYS A 63 -27.25 6.98 18.67
C LYS A 63 -26.12 6.22 18.01
N LYS A 64 -25.49 5.31 18.76
CA LYS A 64 -24.35 4.51 18.28
C LYS A 64 -24.82 3.40 17.33
N SER A 65 -24.00 3.08 16.34
CA SER A 65 -24.08 1.83 15.62
C SER A 65 -23.82 0.66 16.57
N LYS A 66 -24.55 -0.45 16.44
CA LYS A 66 -24.31 -1.69 17.19
C LYS A 66 -22.94 -2.31 16.90
N PHE A 67 -22.30 -1.88 15.83
CA PHE A 67 -20.99 -2.34 15.38
C PHE A 67 -19.84 -1.41 15.77
N ARG A 68 -20.15 -0.30 16.47
CA ARG A 68 -19.11 0.56 17.03
C ARG A 68 -18.45 -0.11 18.22
N ILE A 69 -17.14 -0.19 18.17
CA ILE A 69 -16.31 -0.66 19.29
C ILE A 69 -15.39 0.46 19.79
N VAL A 70 -14.83 0.28 20.97
CA VAL A 70 -13.74 1.13 21.45
C VAL A 70 -12.45 0.66 20.79
N PRO A 71 -11.72 1.53 20.08
CA PRO A 71 -10.43 1.15 19.49
C PRO A 71 -9.46 0.69 20.57
N SER A 72 -8.76 -0.41 20.32
CA SER A 72 -7.73 -0.91 21.27
C SER A 72 -6.44 -0.09 21.24
N CYS A 73 -6.26 0.79 20.24
CA CYS A 73 -5.13 1.73 20.16
C CYS A 73 -5.41 2.98 21.01
N THR A 74 -4.55 3.27 21.99
CA THR A 74 -4.69 4.39 22.91
C THR A 74 -4.56 5.76 22.24
N ILE A 75 -3.82 5.84 21.13
CA ILE A 75 -3.58 7.07 20.36
C ILE A 75 -4.39 7.14 19.05
N TYR A 76 -5.43 6.31 18.93
CA TYR A 76 -6.25 6.23 17.71
C TYR A 76 -6.80 7.59 17.24
N ASN A 77 -7.22 8.43 18.17
CA ASN A 77 -7.81 9.75 17.89
C ASN A 77 -6.77 10.82 17.49
N GLU A 78 -5.48 10.56 17.72
CA GLU A 78 -4.38 11.48 17.43
C GLU A 78 -3.61 11.07 16.19
N CYS A 79 -3.42 9.74 16.01
CA CYS A 79 -2.67 9.17 14.91
C CYS A 79 -3.54 9.06 13.64
N GLY A 80 -2.99 9.46 12.50
CA GLY A 80 -3.66 9.34 11.20
C GLY A 80 -3.51 7.96 10.52
N GLY A 81 -2.91 6.97 11.19
CA GLY A 81 -2.56 5.68 10.58
C GLY A 81 -3.75 4.74 10.30
N CYS A 82 -4.78 4.77 11.13
CA CYS A 82 -5.97 3.92 11.04
C CYS A 82 -7.24 4.76 10.98
N GLN A 83 -8.17 4.44 10.07
CA GLN A 83 -9.40 5.21 9.87
C GLN A 83 -10.64 4.54 10.44
N ILE A 84 -10.68 3.20 10.55
CA ILE A 84 -11.89 2.43 10.87
C ILE A 84 -11.71 1.42 12.01
N MET A 85 -10.69 1.55 12.87
CA MET A 85 -10.48 0.65 14.02
C MET A 85 -11.63 0.70 15.04
N HIS A 86 -12.45 1.74 15.01
CA HIS A 86 -13.67 1.88 15.84
C HIS A 86 -14.89 1.13 15.27
N LEU A 87 -14.74 0.40 14.15
CA LEU A 87 -15.73 -0.48 13.55
C LEU A 87 -15.32 -1.95 13.81
N HIS A 88 -16.26 -2.81 14.20
CA HIS A 88 -16.03 -4.25 14.35
C HIS A 88 -15.41 -4.85 13.09
N TYR A 89 -14.44 -5.77 13.23
CA TYR A 89 -13.61 -6.20 12.12
C TYR A 89 -14.40 -6.81 10.95
N ASP A 90 -15.37 -7.69 11.22
CA ASP A 90 -16.22 -8.26 10.15
C ASP A 90 -16.95 -7.16 9.35
N LYS A 91 -17.34 -6.06 10.03
CA LYS A 91 -17.96 -4.93 9.37
C LYS A 91 -16.97 -4.03 8.62
N GLN A 92 -15.68 -4.11 8.96
CA GLN A 92 -14.63 -3.52 8.12
C GLN A 92 -14.52 -4.27 6.79
N LEU A 93 -14.65 -5.60 6.78
CA LEU A 93 -14.63 -6.42 5.56
C LEU A 93 -15.85 -6.13 4.68
N GLU A 94 -17.04 -6.09 5.26
CA GLU A 94 -18.28 -5.71 4.54
C GLU A 94 -18.15 -4.28 3.95
N PHE A 95 -17.60 -3.34 4.70
CA PHE A 95 -17.35 -1.98 4.24
C PHE A 95 -16.39 -1.96 3.03
N LYS A 96 -15.33 -2.78 3.05
CA LYS A 96 -14.38 -2.87 1.93
C LYS A 96 -15.01 -3.45 0.68
N THR A 97 -15.89 -4.44 0.81
CA THR A 97 -16.71 -4.94 -0.30
C THR A 97 -17.67 -3.86 -0.82
N ASP A 98 -18.32 -3.10 0.08
CA ASP A 98 -19.22 -2.00 -0.29
C ASP A 98 -18.51 -0.87 -1.07
N LEU A 99 -17.22 -0.63 -0.80
CA LEU A 99 -16.43 0.34 -1.58
C LEU A 99 -16.32 -0.04 -3.05
N LEU A 100 -16.21 -1.33 -3.37
CA LEU A 100 -16.24 -1.81 -4.77
C LEU A 100 -17.59 -1.53 -5.40
N HIS A 101 -18.70 -1.88 -4.73
CA HIS A 101 -20.05 -1.57 -5.23
C HIS A 101 -20.25 -0.07 -5.46
N GLN A 102 -19.77 0.78 -4.54
CA GLN A 102 -19.86 2.24 -4.69
C GLN A 102 -19.07 2.75 -5.89
N ALA A 103 -17.85 2.23 -6.11
CA ALA A 103 -17.00 2.63 -7.22
C ALA A 103 -17.60 2.19 -8.56
N LEU A 104 -18.03 0.93 -8.67
CA LEU A 104 -18.69 0.41 -9.87
C LEU A 104 -19.96 1.18 -10.21
N LYS A 105 -20.83 1.46 -9.23
CA LYS A 105 -22.01 2.29 -9.42
C LYS A 105 -21.69 3.71 -9.89
N LYS A 106 -20.58 4.29 -9.43
CA LYS A 106 -20.17 5.65 -9.81
C LYS A 106 -19.69 5.73 -11.25
N PHE A 107 -18.86 4.77 -11.70
CA PHE A 107 -18.27 4.76 -13.04
C PHE A 107 -19.10 3.99 -14.06
N ALA A 108 -19.97 3.08 -13.59
CA ALA A 108 -20.93 2.31 -14.37
C ALA A 108 -20.35 1.61 -15.61
N PRO A 109 -19.26 0.79 -15.47
CA PRO A 109 -18.81 -0.03 -16.59
C PRO A 109 -19.94 -0.93 -17.08
N ALA A 110 -19.99 -1.26 -18.37
CA ALA A 110 -21.09 -2.01 -18.97
C ALA A 110 -21.32 -3.36 -18.23
N GLY A 111 -22.56 -3.61 -17.82
CA GLY A 111 -22.95 -4.84 -17.12
C GLY A 111 -22.58 -4.90 -15.62
N TYR A 112 -22.13 -3.81 -15.02
CA TYR A 112 -21.62 -3.78 -13.65
C TYR A 112 -22.61 -4.29 -12.58
N GLU A 113 -23.90 -4.21 -12.81
CA GLU A 113 -24.92 -4.73 -11.91
C GLU A 113 -24.89 -6.26 -11.76
N ASN A 114 -24.31 -6.96 -12.75
CA ASN A 114 -24.25 -8.41 -12.80
C ASN A 114 -22.86 -8.97 -12.44
N TYR A 115 -21.89 -8.13 -12.09
CA TYR A 115 -20.56 -8.60 -11.73
C TYR A 115 -20.57 -9.38 -10.42
N GLU A 116 -19.91 -10.54 -10.43
CA GLU A 116 -19.68 -11.31 -9.20
C GLU A 116 -18.65 -10.59 -8.33
N ILE A 117 -19.13 -9.93 -7.27
CA ILE A 117 -18.25 -9.30 -6.26
C ILE A 117 -18.25 -10.18 -5.03
N ARG A 118 -17.11 -10.82 -4.79
CA ARG A 118 -16.93 -11.73 -3.68
C ARG A 118 -16.67 -10.98 -2.37
N PRO A 119 -17.08 -11.52 -1.21
CA PRO A 119 -16.77 -10.93 0.09
C PRO A 119 -15.27 -10.73 0.28
N THR A 120 -14.89 -9.64 0.93
CA THR A 120 -13.48 -9.34 1.22
C THR A 120 -12.85 -10.41 2.11
N ILE A 121 -11.74 -10.98 1.69
CA ILE A 121 -10.95 -11.94 2.48
C ILE A 121 -10.19 -11.15 3.54
N GLY A 122 -10.48 -11.44 4.83
CA GLY A 122 -9.85 -10.81 5.98
C GLY A 122 -8.69 -11.61 6.55
N MET A 123 -8.06 -11.05 7.60
CA MET A 123 -7.07 -11.73 8.42
C MET A 123 -7.72 -12.41 9.61
N GLN A 124 -7.18 -13.53 10.04
CA GLN A 124 -7.56 -14.17 11.30
C GLN A 124 -7.17 -13.29 12.50
N GLU A 125 -5.93 -12.79 12.51
CA GLU A 125 -5.40 -11.87 13.52
C GLU A 125 -5.02 -10.53 12.87
N PRO A 126 -5.93 -9.52 12.84
CA PRO A 126 -5.71 -8.28 12.10
C PRO A 126 -4.82 -7.28 12.85
N LYS A 127 -3.76 -7.76 13.50
CA LYS A 127 -2.81 -6.98 14.27
C LYS A 127 -1.38 -7.35 13.92
N TYR A 128 -0.44 -6.42 14.14
CA TYR A 128 1.01 -6.64 13.98
C TYR A 128 1.42 -7.20 12.62
N TYR A 129 0.62 -6.91 11.60
CA TYR A 129 0.77 -7.48 10.26
C TYR A 129 1.79 -6.74 9.38
N ARG A 130 2.08 -5.48 9.71
CA ARG A 130 2.88 -4.60 8.84
C ARG A 130 4.37 -4.84 9.06
N ALA A 131 4.99 -5.61 8.19
CA ALA A 131 6.39 -6.04 8.27
C ALA A 131 7.42 -4.94 7.94
N LYS A 132 7.00 -3.78 7.44
CA LYS A 132 7.86 -2.61 7.18
C LYS A 132 7.30 -1.40 7.90
N LEU A 133 8.01 -0.98 8.92
CA LEU A 133 7.80 0.26 9.65
C LEU A 133 8.52 1.41 8.92
N GLN A 134 7.88 2.58 8.87
CA GLN A 134 8.48 3.78 8.31
C GLN A 134 8.01 4.97 9.13
N PHE A 135 8.91 5.51 9.97
CA PHE A 135 8.62 6.60 10.88
C PHE A 135 9.41 7.84 10.53
N GLN A 136 8.75 8.99 10.59
CA GLN A 136 9.39 10.29 10.59
C GLN A 136 10.07 10.51 11.95
N THR A 137 11.18 11.26 11.95
CA THR A 137 11.89 11.62 13.18
C THR A 137 11.78 13.12 13.44
N ARG A 138 11.69 13.49 14.72
CA ARG A 138 11.74 14.88 15.19
C ARG A 138 12.48 14.95 16.53
N LYS A 139 13.22 16.03 16.73
CA LYS A 139 13.83 16.33 18.02
C LYS A 139 12.84 17.14 18.86
N PHE A 140 12.47 16.60 20.01
CA PHE A 140 11.63 17.29 21.00
C PHE A 140 12.41 17.45 22.29
N LYS A 141 12.73 18.69 22.67
CA LYS A 141 13.72 18.99 23.70
C LYS A 141 15.05 18.30 23.34
N ASN A 142 15.55 17.41 24.20
CA ASN A 142 16.81 16.67 23.99
C ASN A 142 16.59 15.22 23.56
N GLN A 143 15.36 14.81 23.20
CA GLN A 143 15.03 13.46 22.81
C GLN A 143 14.59 13.39 21.33
N VAL A 144 14.98 12.35 20.65
CA VAL A 144 14.48 12.01 19.31
C VAL A 144 13.20 11.20 19.47
N LYS A 145 12.14 11.64 18.80
CA LYS A 145 10.87 10.95 18.71
C LYS A 145 10.69 10.44 17.29
N ALA A 146 10.15 9.21 17.17
CA ALA A 146 9.82 8.60 15.90
C ALA A 146 8.33 8.25 15.85
N GLY A 147 7.70 8.42 14.68
CA GLY A 147 6.27 8.16 14.55
C GLY A 147 5.69 8.63 13.21
N LEU A 148 4.39 8.84 13.21
CA LEU A 148 3.62 9.30 12.05
C LEU A 148 3.10 10.72 12.27
N TYR A 149 2.83 11.42 11.17
CA TYR A 149 2.11 12.69 11.28
C TYR A 149 0.63 12.46 11.58
N ALA A 150 0.08 13.30 12.46
CA ALA A 150 -1.36 13.40 12.66
C ALA A 150 -2.06 13.74 11.33
N GLN A 151 -3.30 13.29 11.17
CA GLN A 151 -4.05 13.45 9.92
C GLN A 151 -4.11 14.93 9.49
N ASN A 152 -3.76 15.19 8.22
CA ASN A 152 -3.74 16.53 7.62
C ASN A 152 -2.85 17.55 8.36
N SER A 153 -1.77 17.09 8.98
CA SER A 153 -0.84 17.97 9.71
C SER A 153 0.61 17.50 9.59
N HIS A 154 1.54 18.38 10.01
CA HIS A 154 2.96 18.05 10.19
C HIS A 154 3.31 17.78 11.67
N TYR A 155 2.29 17.70 12.54
CA TYR A 155 2.50 17.35 13.94
C TYR A 155 2.84 15.87 14.07
N LEU A 156 4.01 15.55 14.63
CA LEU A 156 4.46 14.17 14.82
C LEU A 156 3.79 13.56 16.05
N VAL A 157 3.05 12.49 15.84
CA VAL A 157 2.55 11.61 16.90
C VAL A 157 3.61 10.53 17.14
N GLU A 158 4.19 10.52 18.33
CA GLU A 158 5.17 9.50 18.71
C GLU A 158 4.49 8.13 18.81
N LEU A 159 5.13 7.12 18.22
CA LEU A 159 4.62 5.75 18.17
C LEU A 159 5.61 4.81 18.87
N LYS A 160 5.36 4.49 20.13
CA LYS A 160 6.15 3.53 20.93
C LYS A 160 5.57 2.13 20.93
N ASP A 161 4.26 2.02 20.73
CA ASP A 161 3.53 0.76 20.62
C ASP A 161 2.41 0.96 19.59
N CYS A 162 2.49 0.23 18.50
CA CYS A 162 1.52 0.32 17.40
C CYS A 162 0.95 -1.06 17.09
N LEU A 163 -0.36 -1.23 17.25
CA LEU A 163 -1.05 -2.49 17.01
C LEU A 163 -1.03 -2.96 15.54
N VAL A 164 -0.59 -2.11 14.63
CA VAL A 164 -0.50 -2.41 13.19
C VAL A 164 0.91 -2.83 12.79
N GLN A 165 1.94 -2.21 13.38
CA GLN A 165 3.34 -2.52 13.08
C GLN A 165 3.74 -3.87 13.68
N ASP A 166 4.61 -4.59 12.99
CA ASP A 166 5.27 -5.77 13.54
C ASP A 166 5.99 -5.42 14.85
N LYS A 167 5.86 -6.27 15.88
CA LYS A 167 6.35 -5.99 17.22
C LYS A 167 7.88 -5.79 17.26
N GLU A 168 8.62 -6.61 16.52
CA GLU A 168 10.08 -6.55 16.50
C GLU A 168 10.56 -5.30 15.76
N THR A 169 9.93 -4.96 14.62
CA THR A 169 10.25 -3.69 13.93
C THR A 169 9.99 -2.48 14.82
N GLN A 170 8.95 -2.52 15.66
CA GLN A 170 8.64 -1.46 16.60
C GLN A 170 9.69 -1.33 17.72
N VAL A 171 10.12 -2.44 18.30
CA VAL A 171 11.17 -2.46 19.34
C VAL A 171 12.49 -1.90 18.79
N ILE A 172 12.89 -2.35 17.59
CA ILE A 172 14.11 -1.86 16.93
C ILE A 172 14.01 -0.37 16.62
N ALA A 173 12.86 0.12 16.14
CA ALA A 173 12.66 1.54 15.85
C ALA A 173 12.72 2.41 17.12
N ASN A 174 12.17 1.92 18.24
CA ASN A 174 12.27 2.61 19.52
C ASN A 174 13.74 2.70 19.98
N ARG A 175 14.47 1.58 19.93
CA ARG A 175 15.89 1.56 20.28
C ARG A 175 16.73 2.46 19.37
N LEU A 176 16.44 2.47 18.07
CA LEU A 176 17.13 3.36 17.13
C LEU A 176 16.88 4.84 17.49
N ALA A 177 15.67 5.23 17.88
CA ALA A 177 15.37 6.59 18.33
C ALA A 177 16.14 6.95 19.64
N GLU A 178 16.31 6.01 20.57
CA GLU A 178 17.13 6.16 21.76
C GLU A 178 18.61 6.37 21.42
N LEU A 179 19.15 5.53 20.51
CA LEU A 179 20.55 5.64 20.06
C LEU A 179 20.81 6.94 19.30
N LEU A 180 19.86 7.40 18.47
CA LEU A 180 19.94 8.71 17.82
C LEU A 180 20.00 9.84 18.85
N THR A 181 19.29 9.69 19.97
CA THR A 181 19.33 10.64 21.10
C THR A 181 20.68 10.58 21.83
N TYR A 182 21.11 9.37 22.20
CA TYR A 182 22.33 9.15 22.98
C TYR A 182 23.59 9.65 22.26
N HIS A 183 23.72 9.31 20.97
CA HIS A 183 24.83 9.75 20.11
C HIS A 183 24.65 11.19 19.60
N GLN A 184 23.61 11.91 20.01
CA GLN A 184 23.34 13.28 19.61
C GLN A 184 23.30 13.48 18.09
N ILE A 185 22.83 12.47 17.34
CA ILE A 185 22.74 12.53 15.88
C ILE A 185 21.82 13.66 15.45
N PRO A 186 22.22 14.54 14.52
CA PRO A 186 21.37 15.60 14.01
C PRO A 186 20.09 15.07 13.37
N ILE A 187 18.96 15.67 13.72
CA ILE A 187 17.61 15.36 13.19
C ILE A 187 17.12 16.55 12.39
N THR A 188 16.58 16.28 11.21
CA THR A 188 15.99 17.33 10.35
C THR A 188 14.80 17.99 11.04
N ASP A 189 14.79 19.33 11.04
CA ASP A 189 13.70 20.13 11.58
C ASP A 189 13.27 21.27 10.65
N GLU A 190 12.21 21.99 11.03
CA GLU A 190 11.68 23.14 10.30
C GLU A 190 12.64 24.35 10.30
N ARG A 191 13.60 24.39 11.23
CA ARG A 191 14.63 25.43 11.37
C ARG A 191 15.82 25.21 10.45
N LYS A 192 15.70 24.30 9.46
CA LYS A 192 16.73 23.94 8.49
C LYS A 192 17.93 23.19 9.07
N VAL A 193 17.82 22.57 10.26
CA VAL A 193 18.81 21.60 10.69
C VAL A 193 18.80 20.43 9.71
N LEU A 194 19.98 20.03 9.23
CA LEU A 194 20.12 18.88 8.36
C LEU A 194 20.52 17.66 9.19
N GLY A 195 19.89 16.51 8.93
CA GLY A 195 20.11 15.29 9.69
C GLY A 195 19.22 14.14 9.25
N VAL A 196 18.89 13.25 10.16
CA VAL A 196 17.96 12.14 9.92
C VAL A 196 16.55 12.68 9.74
N ARG A 197 15.86 12.21 8.68
CA ARG A 197 14.46 12.56 8.34
C ARG A 197 13.51 11.44 8.70
N THR A 198 13.87 10.21 8.33
CA THR A 198 13.02 9.03 8.39
C THR A 198 13.85 7.82 8.79
N ILE A 199 13.30 6.98 9.60
CA ILE A 199 13.82 5.64 9.88
C ILE A 199 12.86 4.60 9.31
N MET A 200 13.42 3.56 8.71
CA MET A 200 12.67 2.42 8.24
C MET A 200 13.26 1.15 8.82
N VAL A 201 12.39 0.26 9.27
CA VAL A 201 12.76 -1.07 9.74
C VAL A 201 11.87 -2.05 8.99
N ARG A 202 12.47 -2.94 8.21
CA ARG A 202 11.80 -4.01 7.48
C ARG A 202 12.23 -5.34 8.07
N ARG A 203 11.27 -6.18 8.40
CA ARG A 203 11.51 -7.55 8.82
C ARG A 203 10.99 -8.52 7.77
N ALA A 204 11.83 -9.42 7.34
CA ALA A 204 11.43 -10.57 6.54
C ALA A 204 10.75 -11.59 7.43
N ARG A 205 9.47 -11.89 7.15
CA ARG A 205 8.67 -12.78 8.00
C ARG A 205 9.16 -14.22 7.97
N LYS A 206 9.61 -14.68 6.80
CA LYS A 206 10.05 -16.06 6.62
C LYS A 206 11.41 -16.35 7.25
N THR A 207 12.35 -15.43 7.16
CA THR A 207 13.73 -15.61 7.63
C THR A 207 14.02 -14.96 8.97
N GLY A 208 13.18 -14.02 9.42
CA GLY A 208 13.43 -13.19 10.59
C GLY A 208 14.47 -12.09 10.37
N GLN A 209 15.12 -12.02 9.21
CA GLN A 209 16.12 -11.02 8.91
C GLN A 209 15.55 -9.61 8.92
N VAL A 210 16.32 -8.67 9.46
CA VAL A 210 15.91 -7.26 9.55
C VAL A 210 16.86 -6.39 8.72
N GLN A 211 16.24 -5.46 7.98
CA GLN A 211 16.90 -4.41 7.22
C GLN A 211 16.48 -3.05 7.77
N ILE A 212 17.48 -2.19 8.04
CA ILE A 212 17.26 -0.83 8.50
C ILE A 212 17.73 0.15 7.43
N ILE A 213 16.90 1.18 7.17
CA ILE A 213 17.27 2.27 6.27
C ILE A 213 17.08 3.58 7.01
N ILE A 214 18.17 4.35 7.11
CA ILE A 214 18.19 5.68 7.72
C ILE A 214 18.21 6.70 6.59
N VAL A 215 17.12 7.47 6.42
CA VAL A 215 17.06 8.52 5.41
C VAL A 215 17.55 9.83 6.01
N THR A 216 18.56 10.42 5.37
CA THR A 216 19.20 11.66 5.79
C THR A 216 19.19 12.69 4.67
N ASN A 217 19.37 13.97 4.99
CA ASN A 217 19.60 15.02 3.99
C ASN A 217 21.02 15.62 4.05
N ARG A 218 21.93 14.95 4.74
CA ARG A 218 23.38 15.22 4.79
C ARG A 218 24.13 13.97 5.16
N GLN A 219 25.43 13.95 4.91
CA GLN A 219 26.31 12.88 5.38
C GLN A 219 26.43 12.93 6.91
N LEU A 220 26.34 11.76 7.56
CA LEU A 220 26.42 11.58 9.01
C LEU A 220 27.36 10.42 9.34
N ASN A 221 28.08 10.56 10.44
CA ASN A 221 28.83 9.42 11.00
C ASN A 221 27.90 8.64 11.94
N LEU A 222 27.51 7.43 11.52
CA LEU A 222 26.61 6.54 12.25
C LEU A 222 27.34 5.29 12.78
N THR A 223 28.66 5.22 12.68
CA THR A 223 29.45 4.01 12.95
C THR A 223 29.22 3.44 14.35
N GLN A 224 29.27 4.27 15.39
CA GLN A 224 29.07 3.79 16.77
C GLN A 224 27.62 3.38 17.03
N LEU A 225 26.67 4.18 16.55
CA LEU A 225 25.26 3.86 16.64
C LEU A 225 24.94 2.50 16.00
N VAL A 226 25.49 2.23 14.79
CA VAL A 226 25.26 0.97 14.08
C VAL A 226 25.87 -0.18 14.85
N LYS A 227 27.10 -0.05 15.39
CA LYS A 227 27.76 -1.10 16.19
C LYS A 227 26.91 -1.49 17.42
N GLU A 228 26.35 -0.52 18.12
CA GLU A 228 25.50 -0.78 19.28
C GLU A 228 24.17 -1.43 18.85
N LEU A 229 23.53 -0.90 17.79
CA LEU A 229 22.27 -1.41 17.29
C LEU A 229 22.33 -2.88 16.87
N VAL A 230 23.36 -3.27 16.11
CA VAL A 230 23.53 -4.65 15.64
C VAL A 230 23.97 -5.61 16.75
N LYS A 231 24.60 -5.11 17.81
CA LYS A 231 24.87 -5.88 19.02
C LYS A 231 23.58 -6.17 19.80
N ASP A 232 22.70 -5.18 19.90
CA ASP A 232 21.42 -5.33 20.59
C ASP A 232 20.43 -6.22 19.81
N PHE A 233 20.54 -6.25 18.46
CA PHE A 233 19.64 -6.97 17.54
C PHE A 233 20.44 -7.78 16.49
N PRO A 234 20.86 -9.00 16.79
CA PRO A 234 21.62 -9.85 15.87
C PRO A 234 20.87 -10.19 14.56
N GLU A 235 19.53 -10.12 14.55
CA GLU A 235 18.69 -10.30 13.39
C GLU A 235 18.79 -9.16 12.36
N VAL A 236 19.38 -8.02 12.73
CA VAL A 236 19.68 -6.94 11.78
C VAL A 236 20.87 -7.35 10.92
N VAL A 237 20.59 -7.70 9.66
CA VAL A 237 21.61 -8.15 8.69
C VAL A 237 21.99 -7.08 7.68
N THR A 238 21.26 -5.98 7.60
CA THR A 238 21.52 -4.86 6.69
C THR A 238 21.23 -3.53 7.35
N VAL A 239 22.18 -2.60 7.31
CA VAL A 239 21.92 -1.19 7.61
C VAL A 239 22.38 -0.34 6.43
N ALA A 240 21.45 0.45 5.89
CA ALA A 240 21.67 1.34 4.76
C ALA A 240 21.39 2.80 5.14
N VAL A 241 22.11 3.72 4.50
CA VAL A 241 21.81 5.15 4.52
C VAL A 241 21.33 5.57 3.13
N ASN A 242 20.18 6.21 3.08
CA ASN A 242 19.70 6.86 1.87
C ASN A 242 19.80 8.38 2.02
N THR A 243 20.46 9.03 1.07
CA THR A 243 20.63 10.48 1.07
C THR A 243 19.56 11.14 0.21
N ASN A 244 18.62 11.86 0.86
CA ASN A 244 17.59 12.63 0.20
C ASN A 244 17.68 14.13 0.57
N THR A 245 18.26 14.92 -0.30
CA THR A 245 18.41 16.38 -0.15
C THR A 245 17.21 17.15 -0.72
N ALA A 246 16.32 16.50 -1.46
CA ALA A 246 15.18 17.12 -2.10
C ALA A 246 14.12 17.59 -1.07
N LYS A 247 13.47 18.71 -1.40
CA LYS A 247 12.34 19.25 -0.62
C LYS A 247 11.00 18.74 -1.17
N THR A 248 10.91 17.46 -1.44
CA THR A 248 9.72 16.79 -1.96
C THR A 248 9.09 15.91 -0.89
N SER A 249 7.89 15.39 -1.17
CA SER A 249 7.22 14.38 -0.36
C SER A 249 7.83 12.98 -0.54
N GLU A 250 8.73 12.81 -1.51
CA GLU A 250 9.45 11.56 -1.72
C GLU A 250 10.37 11.27 -0.54
N ILE A 251 10.38 10.01 -0.15
CA ILE A 251 11.12 9.56 1.03
C ILE A 251 12.56 9.27 0.66
N TYR A 252 12.76 8.52 -0.43
CA TYR A 252 14.08 8.17 -0.90
C TYR A 252 14.66 9.24 -1.83
N GLY A 253 15.96 9.51 -1.65
CA GLY A 253 16.79 10.14 -2.66
C GLY A 253 17.41 9.09 -3.59
N GLU A 254 18.23 9.55 -4.53
CA GLU A 254 18.84 8.68 -5.53
C GLU A 254 19.92 7.76 -4.93
N LYS A 255 20.71 8.26 -3.98
CA LYS A 255 21.86 7.55 -3.43
C LYS A 255 21.51 6.74 -2.19
N THR A 256 21.76 5.42 -2.24
CA THR A 256 21.66 4.50 -1.11
C THR A 256 23.00 3.77 -0.93
N GLU A 257 23.54 3.76 0.29
CA GLU A 257 24.80 3.14 0.65
C GLU A 257 24.56 2.14 1.77
N ILE A 258 25.08 0.91 1.61
CA ILE A 258 25.14 -0.07 2.70
C ILE A 258 26.30 0.34 3.60
N ILE A 259 26.02 0.63 4.85
CA ILE A 259 27.01 1.03 5.84
C ILE A 259 27.37 -0.11 6.81
N TRP A 260 26.57 -1.19 6.79
CA TRP A 260 26.85 -2.41 7.55
C TRP A 260 26.09 -3.61 6.98
N GLY A 261 26.73 -4.78 6.96
CA GLY A 261 26.14 -6.08 6.69
C GLY A 261 25.90 -6.39 5.22
N GLN A 262 24.80 -7.09 4.93
CA GLN A 262 24.46 -7.63 3.61
C GLN A 262 23.81 -6.57 2.71
N GLU A 263 23.87 -6.76 1.39
CA GLU A 263 23.25 -5.88 0.41
C GLU A 263 21.70 -6.01 0.39
N SER A 264 21.18 -7.15 0.83
CA SER A 264 19.74 -7.47 0.79
C SER A 264 19.35 -8.40 1.92
N ILE A 265 18.07 -8.42 2.26
CA ILE A 265 17.42 -9.45 3.10
C ILE A 265 16.74 -10.50 2.25
N GLN A 266 16.52 -11.68 2.81
CA GLN A 266 15.80 -12.77 2.17
C GLN A 266 14.38 -12.86 2.72
N GLU A 267 13.39 -12.75 1.86
CA GLU A 267 11.97 -12.88 2.19
C GLU A 267 11.34 -13.99 1.34
N GLY A 268 10.16 -14.47 1.72
CA GLY A 268 9.47 -15.52 0.99
C GLY A 268 7.98 -15.24 0.79
N VAL A 269 7.45 -15.67 -0.37
CA VAL A 269 6.02 -15.72 -0.67
C VAL A 269 5.73 -16.87 -1.64
N LEU A 270 4.61 -17.57 -1.49
CA LEU A 270 4.17 -18.65 -2.37
C LEU A 270 5.25 -19.72 -2.64
N ASN A 271 6.04 -20.10 -1.64
CA ASN A 271 7.16 -21.04 -1.72
C ASN A 271 8.39 -20.57 -2.53
N TYR A 272 8.46 -19.29 -2.87
CA TYR A 272 9.64 -18.67 -3.49
C TYR A 272 10.36 -17.77 -2.49
N GLU A 273 11.68 -17.72 -2.59
CA GLU A 273 12.53 -16.84 -1.79
C GLU A 273 13.09 -15.70 -2.65
N PHE A 274 13.04 -14.49 -2.11
CA PHE A 274 13.45 -13.27 -2.80
C PHE A 274 14.54 -12.54 -2.04
N SER A 275 15.52 -12.03 -2.76
CA SER A 275 16.42 -11.01 -2.23
C SER A 275 15.76 -9.64 -2.40
N LEU A 276 15.74 -8.87 -1.32
CA LEU A 276 15.15 -7.52 -1.30
C LEU A 276 16.23 -6.51 -0.92
N SER A 277 16.66 -5.71 -1.88
CA SER A 277 17.54 -4.56 -1.65
C SER A 277 16.80 -3.45 -0.87
N PRO A 278 17.50 -2.46 -0.27
CA PRO A 278 16.88 -1.42 0.55
C PRO A 278 15.75 -0.65 -0.14
N ARG A 279 15.89 -0.34 -1.43
CA ARG A 279 14.88 0.41 -2.19
C ARG A 279 13.79 -0.47 -2.80
N ALA A 280 13.99 -1.78 -2.85
CA ALA A 280 13.01 -2.70 -3.42
C ALA A 280 11.65 -2.57 -2.74
N PHE A 281 10.60 -2.45 -3.55
CA PHE A 281 9.23 -2.55 -3.07
C PHE A 281 8.92 -4.00 -2.71
N TYR A 282 8.21 -4.19 -1.62
CA TYR A 282 7.57 -5.44 -1.24
C TYR A 282 6.33 -5.13 -0.43
N GLN A 283 5.30 -5.95 -0.55
CA GLN A 283 4.03 -5.76 0.13
C GLN A 283 4.21 -5.72 1.66
N LEU A 284 3.42 -4.85 2.31
CA LEU A 284 3.61 -4.53 3.73
C LEU A 284 3.03 -5.57 4.69
N ASN A 285 2.12 -6.40 4.20
CA ASN A 285 1.45 -7.47 4.94
C ASN A 285 1.75 -8.82 4.28
N PRO A 286 2.82 -9.51 4.66
CA PRO A 286 3.23 -10.76 4.02
C PRO A 286 2.17 -11.85 4.02
N GLU A 287 1.40 -11.99 5.11
CA GLU A 287 0.33 -12.98 5.23
C GLU A 287 -0.77 -12.75 4.18
N GLN A 288 -1.27 -11.52 4.07
CA GLN A 288 -2.28 -11.19 3.07
C GLN A 288 -1.71 -11.08 1.65
N THR A 289 -0.40 -10.90 1.50
CA THR A 289 0.25 -10.98 0.19
C THR A 289 0.15 -12.39 -0.39
N GLU A 290 0.33 -13.42 0.43
CA GLU A 290 0.14 -14.81 0.00
C GLU A 290 -1.31 -15.06 -0.44
N VAL A 291 -2.28 -14.51 0.28
CA VAL A 291 -3.70 -14.59 -0.10
C VAL A 291 -3.95 -13.86 -1.42
N LEU A 292 -3.52 -12.62 -1.55
CA LEU A 292 -3.71 -11.78 -2.73
C LEU A 292 -3.09 -12.44 -3.99
N TYR A 293 -1.86 -12.93 -3.86
CA TYR A 293 -1.17 -13.58 -4.98
C TYR A 293 -1.74 -14.96 -5.28
N SER A 294 -2.22 -15.71 -4.29
CA SER A 294 -2.93 -16.96 -4.52
C SER A 294 -4.22 -16.74 -5.30
N GLU A 295 -4.98 -15.68 -4.98
CA GLU A 295 -6.18 -15.31 -5.75
C GLU A 295 -5.83 -14.86 -7.17
N ALA A 296 -4.74 -14.11 -7.37
CA ALA A 296 -4.27 -13.73 -8.70
C ALA A 296 -3.84 -14.97 -9.54
N VAL A 297 -3.15 -15.93 -8.91
CA VAL A 297 -2.76 -17.19 -9.56
C VAL A 297 -3.98 -18.01 -9.99
N LYS A 298 -5.00 -18.11 -9.14
CA LYS A 298 -6.27 -18.79 -9.48
C LYS A 298 -7.03 -18.05 -10.60
N ALA A 299 -6.97 -16.72 -10.61
CA ALA A 299 -7.70 -15.90 -11.57
C ALA A 299 -7.11 -16.02 -12.99
N LEU A 300 -5.79 -16.05 -13.15
CA LEU A 300 -5.14 -15.98 -14.45
C LEU A 300 -5.24 -17.29 -15.24
N ASP A 301 -5.18 -18.43 -14.56
CA ASP A 301 -5.40 -19.77 -15.15
C ASP A 301 -4.58 -20.01 -16.45
N VAL A 302 -3.25 -19.90 -16.34
CA VAL A 302 -2.31 -20.09 -17.46
C VAL A 302 -1.90 -21.54 -17.68
N ASP A 303 -1.43 -21.84 -18.89
CA ASP A 303 -0.83 -23.12 -19.25
C ASP A 303 0.61 -22.98 -19.76
N LYS A 304 1.26 -24.13 -20.06
CA LYS A 304 2.68 -24.20 -20.42
C LYS A 304 3.04 -23.57 -21.77
N GLU A 305 2.07 -23.33 -22.62
CA GLU A 305 2.31 -22.69 -23.93
C GLU A 305 2.09 -21.17 -23.86
N ASP A 306 1.48 -20.66 -22.79
CA ASP A 306 1.19 -19.24 -22.63
C ASP A 306 2.47 -18.39 -22.51
N HIS A 307 2.44 -17.23 -23.16
CA HIS A 307 3.39 -16.14 -23.00
C HIS A 307 2.79 -15.11 -22.02
N LEU A 308 3.44 -14.90 -20.88
CA LEU A 308 2.96 -14.03 -19.82
C LEU A 308 3.74 -12.72 -19.77
N ILE A 309 3.02 -11.62 -19.63
CA ILE A 309 3.58 -10.32 -19.21
C ILE A 309 3.15 -10.01 -17.76
N ASP A 310 4.12 -9.67 -16.91
CA ASP A 310 3.95 -9.14 -15.55
C ASP A 310 4.32 -7.66 -15.58
N ALA A 311 3.32 -6.79 -15.72
CA ALA A 311 3.51 -5.34 -15.74
C ALA A 311 3.53 -4.80 -14.31
N TYR A 312 4.48 -3.90 -14.02
CA TYR A 312 4.78 -3.40 -12.68
C TYR A 312 5.33 -4.49 -11.73
N CYS A 313 6.21 -5.36 -12.27
CA CYS A 313 6.62 -6.60 -11.63
C CYS A 313 7.43 -6.44 -10.33
N GLY A 314 7.99 -5.24 -10.04
CA GLY A 314 8.90 -5.03 -8.92
C GLY A 314 10.08 -5.99 -8.98
N VAL A 315 10.31 -6.74 -7.90
CA VAL A 315 11.38 -7.77 -7.83
C VAL A 315 10.95 -9.13 -8.41
N GLY A 316 9.83 -9.17 -9.14
CA GLY A 316 9.28 -10.36 -9.81
C GLY A 316 8.37 -11.24 -8.95
N THR A 317 7.91 -10.75 -7.78
CA THR A 317 7.25 -11.57 -6.76
C THR A 317 6.03 -12.33 -7.24
N ILE A 318 5.14 -11.70 -8.01
CA ILE A 318 3.94 -12.36 -8.52
C ILE A 318 4.26 -13.18 -9.78
N GLY A 319 5.08 -12.66 -10.70
CA GLY A 319 5.45 -13.35 -11.94
C GLY A 319 6.08 -14.72 -11.69
N PHE A 320 6.93 -14.84 -10.66
CA PHE A 320 7.57 -16.12 -10.33
C PHE A 320 6.60 -17.23 -9.94
N ALA A 321 5.41 -16.90 -9.43
CA ALA A 321 4.37 -17.89 -9.16
C ALA A 321 3.89 -18.61 -10.46
N PHE A 322 4.17 -18.00 -11.60
CA PHE A 322 3.82 -18.53 -12.93
C PHE A 322 5.02 -19.03 -13.74
N ALA A 323 6.27 -18.68 -13.37
CA ALA A 323 7.44 -18.98 -14.20
C ALA A 323 7.56 -20.45 -14.64
N LYS A 324 7.20 -21.41 -13.77
CA LYS A 324 7.17 -22.85 -14.11
C LYS A 324 5.92 -23.30 -14.89
N LYS A 325 4.92 -22.42 -15.03
CA LYS A 325 3.61 -22.75 -15.61
C LYS A 325 3.41 -22.16 -17.00
N VAL A 326 4.32 -21.32 -17.45
CA VAL A 326 4.23 -20.61 -18.73
C VAL A 326 5.44 -20.87 -19.59
N LYS A 327 5.31 -20.66 -20.89
CA LYS A 327 6.40 -20.79 -21.86
C LYS A 327 7.45 -19.69 -21.69
N THR A 328 7.00 -18.44 -21.57
CA THR A 328 7.86 -17.30 -21.27
C THR A 328 7.18 -16.33 -20.32
N LEU A 329 7.99 -15.71 -19.47
CA LEU A 329 7.58 -14.62 -18.58
C LEU A 329 8.40 -13.38 -18.90
N ARG A 330 7.75 -12.27 -19.25
CA ARG A 330 8.40 -10.96 -19.36
C ARG A 330 7.87 -10.01 -18.28
N GLY A 331 8.78 -9.36 -17.57
CA GLY A 331 8.42 -8.38 -16.54
C GLY A 331 9.07 -7.02 -16.78
N MET A 332 8.41 -5.95 -16.33
CA MET A 332 9.01 -4.61 -16.31
C MET A 332 8.60 -3.82 -15.07
N ASP A 333 9.50 -2.93 -14.65
CA ASP A 333 9.26 -1.96 -13.59
C ASP A 333 10.10 -0.71 -13.83
N ILE A 334 9.65 0.44 -13.34
CA ILE A 334 10.37 1.70 -13.48
C ILE A 334 11.62 1.80 -12.60
N ILE A 335 11.76 0.94 -11.59
CA ILE A 335 12.85 0.96 -10.62
C ILE A 335 13.97 0.02 -11.09
N PRO A 336 15.12 0.54 -11.57
CA PRO A 336 16.20 -0.31 -12.11
C PRO A 336 16.73 -1.32 -11.09
N GLU A 337 16.86 -0.94 -9.81
CA GLU A 337 17.33 -1.82 -8.75
C GLU A 337 16.37 -2.98 -8.49
N ALA A 338 15.05 -2.76 -8.63
CA ALA A 338 14.06 -3.82 -8.51
C ALA A 338 14.19 -4.83 -9.66
N ILE A 339 14.44 -4.36 -10.87
CA ILE A 339 14.69 -5.21 -12.05
C ILE A 339 15.97 -6.02 -11.90
N GLU A 340 17.04 -5.44 -11.37
CA GLU A 340 18.26 -6.20 -11.08
C GLU A 340 18.03 -7.25 -9.98
N ASP A 341 17.20 -6.93 -8.97
CA ASP A 341 16.76 -7.93 -7.98
C ASP A 341 15.94 -9.04 -8.66
N ALA A 342 15.00 -8.71 -9.56
CA ALA A 342 14.20 -9.70 -10.30
C ALA A 342 15.08 -10.65 -11.12
N LYS A 343 16.07 -10.14 -11.86
CA LYS A 343 17.03 -10.95 -12.63
C LYS A 343 17.86 -11.88 -11.72
N ARG A 344 18.38 -11.35 -10.59
CA ARG A 344 19.13 -12.16 -9.63
C ARG A 344 18.26 -13.25 -9.01
N ASN A 345 17.04 -12.91 -8.64
CA ASN A 345 16.06 -13.85 -8.09
C ASN A 345 15.72 -14.95 -9.09
N ALA A 346 15.43 -14.60 -10.35
CA ALA A 346 15.15 -15.55 -11.43
C ALA A 346 16.31 -16.54 -11.63
N LYS A 347 17.53 -16.02 -11.75
CA LYS A 347 18.75 -16.84 -11.91
C LYS A 347 18.95 -17.80 -10.72
N ARG A 348 18.77 -17.31 -9.48
CA ARG A 348 18.90 -18.13 -8.27
C ARG A 348 17.87 -19.27 -8.21
N MET A 349 16.68 -19.03 -8.72
CA MET A 349 15.59 -20.01 -8.76
C MET A 349 15.63 -20.92 -10.00
N GLY A 350 16.59 -20.72 -10.93
CA GLY A 350 16.74 -21.51 -12.15
C GLY A 350 15.62 -21.26 -13.17
N PHE A 351 15.13 -20.03 -13.28
CA PHE A 351 14.13 -19.65 -14.27
C PHE A 351 14.80 -19.09 -15.53
N ASP A 352 15.01 -19.93 -16.53
CA ASP A 352 15.66 -19.55 -17.78
C ASP A 352 14.69 -18.96 -18.81
N ASN A 353 13.37 -19.08 -18.57
CA ASN A 353 12.30 -18.58 -19.44
C ASN A 353 11.84 -17.17 -19.09
N THR A 354 12.62 -16.42 -18.31
CA THR A 354 12.24 -15.07 -17.85
C THR A 354 13.07 -13.97 -18.48
N HIS A 355 12.44 -12.82 -18.74
CA HIS A 355 13.09 -11.61 -19.23
C HIS A 355 12.59 -10.38 -18.47
N TYR A 356 13.50 -9.57 -17.93
CA TYR A 356 13.16 -8.38 -17.14
C TYR A 356 13.82 -7.13 -17.69
N GLU A 357 13.05 -6.03 -17.77
CA GLU A 357 13.51 -4.76 -18.32
C GLU A 357 13.05 -3.57 -17.47
N ALA A 358 13.98 -2.60 -17.24
CA ALA A 358 13.66 -1.36 -16.53
C ALA A 358 13.04 -0.35 -17.47
N GLY A 359 11.89 0.20 -17.09
CA GLY A 359 11.16 1.23 -17.83
C GLY A 359 9.66 1.15 -17.55
N THR A 360 8.90 2.02 -18.20
CA THR A 360 7.46 2.09 -18.02
C THR A 360 6.72 1.06 -18.84
N ALA A 361 5.62 0.52 -18.31
CA ALA A 361 4.78 -0.45 -19.01
C ALA A 361 4.20 0.16 -20.30
N GLU A 362 3.89 1.45 -20.29
CA GLU A 362 3.35 2.26 -21.38
C GLU A 362 4.31 2.39 -22.58
N GLU A 363 5.62 2.18 -22.36
CA GLU A 363 6.65 2.23 -23.40
C GLU A 363 7.12 0.84 -23.80
N ILE A 364 7.34 -0.04 -22.82
CA ILE A 364 7.95 -1.36 -23.04
C ILE A 364 6.97 -2.31 -23.71
N ILE A 365 5.73 -2.43 -23.24
CA ILE A 365 4.75 -3.37 -23.79
C ILE A 365 4.45 -3.08 -25.27
N PRO A 366 4.13 -1.82 -25.69
CA PRO A 366 3.93 -1.52 -27.11
C PRO A 366 5.16 -1.85 -27.98
N ARG A 367 6.37 -1.65 -27.44
CA ARG A 367 7.61 -1.98 -28.15
C ARG A 367 7.75 -3.48 -28.35
N TRP A 368 7.55 -4.29 -27.30
CA TRP A 368 7.59 -5.75 -27.39
C TRP A 368 6.59 -6.30 -28.42
N TYR A 369 5.39 -5.72 -28.48
CA TYR A 369 4.40 -6.09 -29.49
C TYR A 369 4.85 -5.72 -30.91
N LYS A 370 5.50 -4.55 -31.10
CA LYS A 370 6.08 -4.16 -32.41
C LYS A 370 7.21 -5.10 -32.83
N GLU A 371 7.99 -5.59 -31.88
CA GLU A 371 9.07 -6.56 -32.07
C GLU A 371 8.57 -7.99 -32.35
N GLY A 372 7.24 -8.21 -32.33
CA GLY A 372 6.62 -9.49 -32.65
C GLY A 372 6.29 -10.38 -31.45
N TYR A 373 6.61 -9.95 -30.21
CA TYR A 373 6.17 -10.69 -29.01
C TYR A 373 4.64 -10.58 -28.87
N ARG A 374 3.99 -11.70 -28.52
CA ARG A 374 2.54 -11.73 -28.25
C ARG A 374 2.33 -12.40 -26.91
N ALA A 375 1.61 -11.70 -26.03
CA ALA A 375 1.24 -12.23 -24.74
C ALA A 375 -0.15 -12.87 -24.82
N ASP A 376 -0.28 -14.08 -24.30
CA ASP A 376 -1.54 -14.78 -24.10
C ASP A 376 -2.17 -14.35 -22.78
N ALA A 377 -1.33 -14.03 -21.80
CA ALA A 377 -1.74 -13.63 -20.46
C ALA A 377 -1.03 -12.33 -20.01
N LEU A 378 -1.76 -11.51 -19.26
CA LEU A 378 -1.27 -10.24 -18.72
C LEU A 378 -1.63 -10.09 -17.23
N ILE A 379 -0.64 -9.77 -16.41
CA ILE A 379 -0.86 -9.28 -15.03
C ILE A 379 -0.55 -7.78 -15.00
N VAL A 380 -1.42 -7.01 -14.36
CA VAL A 380 -1.16 -5.61 -14.05
C VAL A 380 -1.40 -5.34 -12.56
N ASP A 381 -0.42 -4.70 -11.90
CA ASP A 381 -0.51 -4.19 -10.51
C ASP A 381 -0.10 -2.71 -10.49
N PRO A 382 -0.90 -1.81 -11.10
CA PRO A 382 -0.53 -0.43 -11.30
C PRO A 382 -0.54 0.36 -9.99
N PRO A 383 0.12 1.54 -9.96
CA PRO A 383 0.04 2.47 -8.85
C PRO A 383 -1.40 2.97 -8.61
N ARG A 384 -1.61 3.74 -7.55
CA ARG A 384 -2.94 4.28 -7.17
C ARG A 384 -3.66 5.10 -8.24
N THR A 385 -2.95 5.56 -9.24
CA THR A 385 -3.51 6.30 -10.39
C THR A 385 -4.25 5.39 -11.37
N GLY A 386 -4.08 4.07 -11.27
CA GLY A 386 -4.60 3.09 -12.22
C GLY A 386 -3.71 3.00 -13.47
N LEU A 387 -4.25 2.39 -14.52
CA LEU A 387 -3.57 2.29 -15.80
C LEU A 387 -3.52 3.65 -16.51
N ASP A 388 -2.41 3.89 -17.20
CA ASP A 388 -2.26 5.02 -18.12
C ASP A 388 -3.05 4.77 -19.41
N ASP A 389 -3.53 5.84 -20.04
CA ASP A 389 -4.33 5.74 -21.27
C ASP A 389 -3.59 5.04 -22.40
N LYS A 390 -2.28 5.27 -22.56
CA LYS A 390 -1.46 4.63 -23.60
C LYS A 390 -1.34 3.10 -23.39
N LEU A 391 -1.22 2.67 -22.11
CA LEU A 391 -1.22 1.23 -21.80
C LEU A 391 -2.62 0.64 -22.01
N LEU A 392 -3.69 1.32 -21.61
CA LEU A 392 -5.06 0.90 -21.91
C LEU A 392 -5.29 0.76 -23.42
N ASP A 393 -4.87 1.73 -24.25
CA ASP A 393 -4.96 1.64 -25.72
C ASP A 393 -4.20 0.44 -26.25
N THR A 394 -3.03 0.13 -25.68
CA THR A 394 -2.23 -1.04 -26.06
C THR A 394 -2.97 -2.33 -25.71
N ILE A 395 -3.51 -2.45 -24.51
CA ILE A 395 -4.27 -3.63 -24.08
C ILE A 395 -5.50 -3.84 -24.98
N LEU A 396 -6.24 -2.76 -25.29
CA LEU A 396 -7.41 -2.81 -26.15
C LEU A 396 -7.08 -3.15 -27.62
N THR A 397 -5.85 -2.85 -28.06
CA THR A 397 -5.38 -3.16 -29.42
C THR A 397 -4.97 -4.62 -29.58
N TYR A 398 -4.22 -5.16 -28.61
CA TYR A 398 -3.62 -6.50 -28.70
C TYR A 398 -4.41 -7.58 -27.99
N VAL A 399 -5.21 -7.21 -27.01
CA VAL A 399 -6.17 -8.02 -26.24
C VAL A 399 -5.62 -9.40 -25.88
N PRO A 400 -4.70 -9.53 -24.90
CA PRO A 400 -4.31 -10.82 -24.34
C PRO A 400 -5.55 -11.63 -23.94
N GLU A 401 -5.53 -12.95 -24.14
CA GLU A 401 -6.71 -13.79 -23.89
C GLU A 401 -7.14 -13.80 -22.42
N LYS A 402 -6.16 -13.72 -21.52
CA LYS A 402 -6.36 -13.77 -20.06
C LYS A 402 -5.71 -12.55 -19.42
N MET A 403 -6.43 -11.89 -18.55
CA MET A 403 -5.89 -10.73 -17.81
C MET A 403 -6.30 -10.78 -16.35
N VAL A 404 -5.34 -10.50 -15.46
CA VAL A 404 -5.59 -10.22 -14.04
C VAL A 404 -5.18 -8.79 -13.75
N TYR A 405 -6.13 -8.04 -13.18
CA TYR A 405 -5.89 -6.71 -12.66
C TYR A 405 -5.87 -6.75 -11.13
N ILE A 406 -4.73 -6.45 -10.52
CA ILE A 406 -4.58 -6.24 -9.08
C ILE A 406 -4.66 -4.73 -8.85
N SER A 407 -5.50 -4.29 -7.91
CA SER A 407 -5.73 -2.86 -7.69
C SER A 407 -5.71 -2.49 -6.22
N CYS A 408 -4.92 -1.49 -5.87
CA CYS A 408 -4.92 -0.86 -4.55
C CYS A 408 -5.86 0.37 -4.43
N ASN A 409 -6.65 0.66 -5.49
CA ASN A 409 -7.59 1.78 -5.53
C ASN A 409 -8.85 1.44 -6.34
N VAL A 410 -9.91 1.10 -5.66
CA VAL A 410 -11.19 0.69 -6.27
C VAL A 410 -11.81 1.76 -7.20
N SER A 411 -11.50 3.05 -6.99
CA SER A 411 -12.04 4.11 -7.87
C SER A 411 -11.35 4.13 -9.23
N THR A 412 -10.03 3.99 -9.27
CA THR A 412 -9.29 3.92 -10.55
C THR A 412 -9.55 2.60 -11.24
N LEU A 413 -9.65 1.49 -10.49
CA LEU A 413 -10.09 0.20 -11.03
C LEU A 413 -11.42 0.32 -11.77
N ALA A 414 -12.46 0.87 -11.11
CA ALA A 414 -13.78 1.00 -11.74
C ALA A 414 -13.76 1.94 -12.95
N ARG A 415 -12.90 2.96 -12.97
CA ARG A 415 -12.67 3.83 -14.15
C ARG A 415 -12.06 3.02 -15.31
N ASP A 416 -11.01 2.27 -15.04
CA ASP A 416 -10.30 1.52 -16.08
C ASP A 416 -11.17 0.39 -16.64
N LEU A 417 -11.99 -0.23 -15.80
CA LEU A 417 -12.96 -1.24 -16.21
C LEU A 417 -13.98 -0.71 -17.23
N VAL A 418 -14.31 0.59 -17.25
CA VAL A 418 -15.21 1.16 -18.27
C VAL A 418 -14.71 0.85 -19.68
N ARG A 419 -13.40 0.92 -19.90
CA ARG A 419 -12.78 0.63 -21.19
C ARG A 419 -12.47 -0.87 -21.37
N LEU A 420 -11.92 -1.50 -20.34
CA LEU A 420 -11.51 -2.91 -20.43
C LEU A 420 -12.66 -3.85 -20.78
N VAL A 421 -13.86 -3.60 -20.25
CA VAL A 421 -15.03 -4.45 -20.54
C VAL A 421 -15.62 -4.26 -21.94
N GLU A 422 -15.07 -3.37 -22.76
CA GLU A 422 -15.39 -3.33 -24.19
C GLU A 422 -14.90 -4.61 -24.90
N VAL A 423 -13.74 -5.14 -24.48
CA VAL A 423 -13.09 -6.32 -25.10
C VAL A 423 -12.94 -7.52 -24.16
N TYR A 424 -13.21 -7.35 -22.87
CA TYR A 424 -13.12 -8.42 -21.86
C TYR A 424 -14.47 -8.69 -21.20
N ASP A 425 -14.72 -9.95 -20.87
CA ASP A 425 -15.73 -10.37 -19.91
C ASP A 425 -15.11 -10.35 -18.50
N LEU A 426 -15.75 -9.64 -17.58
CA LEU A 426 -15.38 -9.65 -16.17
C LEU A 426 -16.04 -10.83 -15.49
N HIS A 427 -15.24 -11.80 -15.03
CA HIS A 427 -15.74 -13.01 -14.38
C HIS A 427 -16.05 -12.78 -12.90
N TYR A 428 -15.12 -12.20 -12.15
CA TYR A 428 -15.34 -11.84 -10.74
C TYR A 428 -14.34 -10.80 -10.24
N ILE A 429 -14.68 -10.19 -9.12
CA ILE A 429 -13.80 -9.32 -8.32
C ILE A 429 -13.67 -9.93 -6.93
N GLN A 430 -12.43 -10.22 -6.50
CA GLN A 430 -12.10 -10.68 -5.16
C GLN A 430 -11.30 -9.63 -4.44
N SER A 431 -11.86 -9.03 -3.39
CA SER A 431 -11.11 -8.11 -2.54
C SER A 431 -10.39 -8.82 -1.39
N VAL A 432 -9.25 -8.27 -0.99
CA VAL A 432 -8.40 -8.76 0.09
C VAL A 432 -8.08 -7.61 1.04
N ASP A 433 -8.20 -7.86 2.35
CA ASP A 433 -7.88 -6.87 3.37
C ASP A 433 -6.38 -6.84 3.65
N MET A 434 -5.62 -6.21 2.76
CA MET A 434 -4.17 -6.02 2.93
C MET A 434 -3.82 -5.10 4.11
N PHE A 435 -4.75 -4.21 4.50
CA PHE A 435 -4.52 -3.19 5.52
C PHE A 435 -5.68 -3.11 6.52
N PRO A 436 -5.81 -4.10 7.43
CA PRO A 436 -6.77 -4.05 8.53
C PRO A 436 -6.78 -2.70 9.27
N HIS A 437 -7.96 -2.30 9.74
CA HIS A 437 -8.21 -1.04 10.47
C HIS A 437 -8.07 0.24 9.63
N THR A 438 -7.68 0.13 8.36
CA THR A 438 -7.66 1.26 7.40
C THR A 438 -8.79 1.13 6.39
N ALA A 439 -9.14 2.23 5.74
CA ALA A 439 -10.13 2.24 4.66
C ALA A 439 -9.57 1.75 3.31
N ARG A 440 -8.34 1.23 3.28
CA ARG A 440 -7.71 0.73 2.06
C ARG A 440 -8.25 -0.64 1.71
N THR A 441 -8.50 -0.86 0.41
CA THR A 441 -9.00 -2.12 -0.14
C THR A 441 -8.16 -2.46 -1.34
N GLU A 442 -7.70 -3.71 -1.42
CA GLU A 442 -7.08 -4.26 -2.62
C GLU A 442 -8.01 -5.30 -3.23
N ALA A 443 -7.96 -5.43 -4.55
CA ALA A 443 -8.84 -6.32 -5.29
C ALA A 443 -8.11 -6.97 -6.45
N VAL A 444 -8.44 -8.25 -6.69
CA VAL A 444 -8.05 -9.04 -7.86
C VAL A 444 -9.27 -9.14 -8.77
N VAL A 445 -9.10 -8.81 -10.04
CA VAL A 445 -10.15 -8.92 -11.07
C VAL A 445 -9.74 -9.92 -12.12
N LYS A 446 -10.60 -10.90 -12.38
CA LYS A 446 -10.44 -11.85 -13.48
C LYS A 446 -11.14 -11.33 -14.72
N LEU A 447 -10.37 -11.13 -15.77
CA LEU A 447 -10.84 -10.68 -17.08
C LEU A 447 -10.45 -11.74 -18.15
N VAL A 448 -11.39 -12.08 -19.01
CA VAL A 448 -11.17 -13.02 -20.13
C VAL A 448 -11.66 -12.34 -21.39
N LYS A 449 -10.87 -12.45 -22.47
CA LYS A 449 -11.19 -11.86 -23.76
C LYS A 449 -12.56 -12.35 -24.26
N LYS A 450 -13.36 -11.45 -24.75
CA LYS A 450 -14.66 -11.78 -25.40
C LYS A 450 -14.42 -12.58 -26.67
N VAL A 451 -15.26 -13.57 -26.86
CA VAL A 451 -15.31 -14.42 -28.08
C VAL A 451 -15.94 -13.65 -29.23
#